data_88907db97e9c48281e13ce06e855d072
#
_entry.id   88907db97e9c48281e13ce06e855d072
#
_cell.length_a   1.000
_cell.length_b   1.000
_cell.length_c   1.000
_cell.angle_alpha   90.00
_cell.angle_beta   90.00
_cell.angle_gamma   90.00
#
_symmetry.space_group_name_H-M   'P 1'
#
loop_
_entity.id
_entity.type
_entity.pdbx_description
1 polymer ?
#
loop_
_entity_poly.entity_id
_entity_poly.type
_entity_poly.pdbx_seq_one_letter_code
_entity_poly.pdbx_strand_id
1 'polypeptide(L)'
;MFSLFYGLWKYLFSKMELHVLILGIDKAGKTTLLEKMKSVYSNIEGIPPDRIIPTVGLNIGRIEVANSKLVFWDLGGQPGLRSIWEKYYEEAHAVIFVVDASCPSRFEDAKSALEKVLRHEDLQGAPLLILANKQDIPEAVSADELARYLDLKKLDERVSMFEAVSAYDGMGIRESAEWLVEVMERS
;
A
#
# COMPACT_ATOMS: atom_id res chain seq x y z
N MET A 1 7.35 -40.96 -11.16
CA MET A 1 6.68 -40.96 -9.86
C MET A 1 7.24 -39.90 -8.90
N PHE A 2 8.55 -39.81 -8.70
CA PHE A 2 9.18 -38.78 -7.87
C PHE A 2 8.96 -37.34 -8.37
N SER A 3 8.91 -37.11 -9.66
CA SER A 3 8.69 -35.78 -10.24
C SER A 3 7.26 -35.24 -9.98
N LEU A 4 6.27 -36.12 -9.89
CA LEU A 4 4.88 -35.74 -9.59
C LEU A 4 4.70 -35.35 -8.13
N PHE A 5 5.32 -36.09 -7.21
CA PHE A 5 5.34 -35.77 -5.78
C PHE A 5 6.12 -34.50 -5.50
N TYR A 6 7.26 -34.29 -6.18
CA TYR A 6 8.04 -33.06 -6.05
C TYR A 6 7.26 -31.85 -6.56
N GLY A 7 6.60 -31.98 -7.71
CA GLY A 7 5.76 -30.92 -8.27
C GLY A 7 4.57 -30.58 -7.37
N LEU A 8 3.90 -31.60 -6.82
CA LEU A 8 2.80 -31.41 -5.86
C LEU A 8 3.30 -30.80 -4.56
N TRP A 9 4.41 -31.28 -4.03
CA TRP A 9 5.03 -30.74 -2.84
C TRP A 9 5.44 -29.27 -3.03
N LYS A 10 6.07 -28.96 -4.15
CA LYS A 10 6.44 -27.58 -4.51
C LYS A 10 5.21 -26.68 -4.66
N TYR A 11 4.14 -27.18 -5.23
CA TYR A 11 2.87 -26.46 -5.36
C TYR A 11 2.23 -26.20 -3.99
N LEU A 12 2.15 -27.22 -3.13
CA LEU A 12 1.55 -27.12 -1.80
C LEU A 12 2.34 -26.23 -0.83
N PHE A 13 3.67 -26.16 -1.01
CA PHE A 13 4.55 -25.38 -0.14
C PHE A 13 5.10 -24.12 -0.82
N SER A 14 4.69 -23.82 -2.07
CA SER A 14 5.00 -22.52 -2.67
C SER A 14 4.20 -21.44 -1.97
N LYS A 15 4.90 -20.37 -1.56
CA LYS A 15 4.23 -19.20 -0.99
C LYS A 15 3.36 -18.54 -2.05
N MET A 16 2.13 -18.21 -1.68
CA MET A 16 1.23 -17.48 -2.57
C MET A 16 1.78 -16.07 -2.82
N GLU A 17 1.80 -15.67 -4.09
CA GLU A 17 2.21 -14.33 -4.49
C GLU A 17 0.99 -13.42 -4.53
N LEU A 18 1.04 -12.32 -3.77
CA LEU A 18 -0.05 -11.36 -3.65
C LEU A 18 0.42 -9.99 -4.13
N HIS A 19 -0.36 -9.39 -5.02
CA HIS A 19 -0.04 -8.10 -5.63
C HIS A 19 -0.76 -6.97 -4.91
N VAL A 20 0.00 -5.99 -4.43
CA VAL A 20 -0.51 -4.84 -3.68
C VAL A 20 -0.10 -3.55 -4.41
N LEU A 21 -1.08 -2.72 -4.73
CA LEU A 21 -0.82 -1.41 -5.29
C LEU A 21 -0.53 -0.42 -4.17
N ILE A 22 0.50 0.39 -4.34
CA ILE A 22 0.76 1.55 -3.48
C ILE A 22 0.43 2.80 -4.28
N LEU A 23 -0.68 3.42 -3.94
CA LEU A 23 -1.21 4.61 -4.58
C LEU A 23 -1.20 5.79 -3.60
N GLY A 24 -1.37 6.96 -4.13
CA GLY A 24 -1.41 8.22 -3.39
C GLY A 24 -0.87 9.34 -4.25
N ILE A 25 -1.19 10.57 -3.89
CA ILE A 25 -0.69 11.72 -4.61
C ILE A 25 0.82 11.88 -4.40
N ASP A 26 1.46 12.70 -5.20
CA ASP A 26 2.89 12.96 -5.07
C ASP A 26 3.25 13.51 -3.68
N LYS A 27 4.45 13.20 -3.21
CA LYS A 27 4.98 13.57 -1.89
C LYS A 27 4.27 12.94 -0.68
N ALA A 28 3.42 11.94 -0.90
CA ALA A 28 2.77 11.23 0.21
C ALA A 28 3.72 10.29 0.97
N GLY A 29 4.83 9.90 0.34
CA GLY A 29 5.82 9.00 0.95
C GLY A 29 5.68 7.54 0.55
N LYS A 30 5.10 7.25 -0.61
CA LYS A 30 4.89 5.89 -1.13
C LYS A 30 6.17 5.10 -1.27
N THR A 31 7.17 5.66 -1.94
CA THR A 31 8.46 4.99 -2.15
C THR A 31 9.21 4.82 -0.83
N THR A 32 9.14 5.83 0.05
CA THR A 32 9.71 5.74 1.40
C THR A 32 9.06 4.60 2.19
N LEU A 33 7.75 4.44 2.08
CA LEU A 33 7.00 3.35 2.70
C LEU A 33 7.51 1.99 2.21
N LEU A 34 7.63 1.82 0.89
CA LEU A 34 8.11 0.58 0.30
C LEU A 34 9.53 0.24 0.74
N GLU A 35 10.43 1.21 0.74
CA GLU A 35 11.81 1.02 1.18
C GLU A 35 11.86 0.65 2.67
N LYS A 36 11.01 1.26 3.49
CA LYS A 36 10.91 0.91 4.92
C LYS A 36 10.39 -0.51 5.12
N MET A 37 9.37 -0.91 4.38
CA MET A 37 8.86 -2.30 4.42
C MET A 37 9.95 -3.30 4.05
N LYS A 38 10.73 -3.04 3.01
CA LYS A 38 11.86 -3.90 2.64
C LYS A 38 12.86 -4.03 3.78
N SER A 39 13.24 -2.93 4.43
CA SER A 39 14.20 -2.96 5.52
C SER A 39 13.68 -3.71 6.74
N VAL A 40 12.40 -3.60 7.04
CA VAL A 40 11.77 -4.26 8.20
C VAL A 40 11.69 -5.78 8.00
N TYR A 41 11.38 -6.24 6.79
CA TYR A 41 11.11 -7.66 6.52
C TYR A 41 12.27 -8.44 5.89
N SER A 42 13.23 -7.77 5.27
CA SER A 42 14.34 -8.46 4.59
C SER A 42 15.70 -8.27 5.27
N ASN A 43 15.79 -7.49 6.34
CA ASN A 43 17.03 -7.09 7.01
C ASN A 43 18.08 -6.45 6.06
N ILE A 44 17.63 -5.94 4.93
CA ILE A 44 18.45 -5.21 3.98
C ILE A 44 18.15 -3.73 4.17
N GLU A 45 19.18 -2.92 4.34
CA GLU A 45 18.97 -1.49 4.40
C GLU A 45 18.33 -0.99 3.09
N GLY A 46 17.17 -0.35 3.22
CA GLY A 46 16.53 0.33 2.10
C GLY A 46 17.24 1.64 1.78
N ILE A 47 16.82 2.30 0.71
CA ILE A 47 17.31 3.63 0.37
C ILE A 47 16.94 4.59 1.50
N PRO A 48 17.91 5.36 2.07
CA PRO A 48 17.59 6.35 3.10
C PRO A 48 16.55 7.36 2.61
N PRO A 49 15.62 7.83 3.46
CA PRO A 49 14.55 8.74 3.05
C PRO A 49 15.03 10.02 2.36
N ASP A 50 16.19 10.54 2.75
CA ASP A 50 16.78 11.74 2.17
C ASP A 50 17.35 11.53 0.76
N ARG A 51 17.48 10.28 0.32
CA ARG A 51 17.98 9.91 -1.02
C ARG A 51 16.89 9.39 -1.95
N ILE A 52 15.65 9.32 -1.47
CA ILE A 52 14.52 8.88 -2.30
C ILE A 52 14.11 10.01 -3.24
N ILE A 53 14.04 9.68 -4.53
CA ILE A 53 13.54 10.59 -5.57
C ILE A 53 12.10 10.21 -5.93
N PRO A 54 11.29 11.15 -6.45
CA PRO A 54 9.93 10.84 -6.90
C PRO A 54 9.91 9.73 -7.95
N THR A 55 8.97 8.79 -7.79
CA THR A 55 8.78 7.69 -8.74
C THR A 55 8.17 8.21 -10.04
N VAL A 56 8.82 7.92 -11.14
CA VAL A 56 8.31 8.18 -12.49
C VAL A 56 7.92 6.83 -13.09
N GLY A 57 6.62 6.58 -13.19
CA GLY A 57 6.10 5.30 -13.66
C GLY A 57 5.90 4.29 -12.54
N LEU A 58 6.66 3.21 -12.54
CA LEU A 58 6.50 2.08 -11.65
C LEU A 58 7.80 1.73 -10.91
N ASN A 59 7.68 1.48 -9.60
CA ASN A 59 8.74 0.89 -8.79
C ASN A 59 8.20 -0.38 -8.14
N ILE A 60 8.90 -1.50 -8.28
CA ILE A 60 8.47 -2.81 -7.77
C ILE A 60 9.31 -3.20 -6.58
N GLY A 61 8.64 -3.64 -5.50
CA GLY A 61 9.28 -4.21 -4.32
C GLY A 61 8.69 -5.56 -3.98
N ARG A 62 9.52 -6.46 -3.45
CA ARG A 62 9.09 -7.79 -3.01
C ARG A 62 9.51 -8.02 -1.58
N ILE A 63 8.57 -8.46 -0.75
CA ILE A 63 8.84 -8.85 0.64
C ILE A 63 8.09 -10.14 0.97
N GLU A 64 8.57 -10.83 1.99
CA GLU A 64 7.87 -11.99 2.57
C GLU A 64 7.32 -11.61 3.93
N VAL A 65 6.00 -11.77 4.08
CA VAL A 65 5.29 -11.54 5.34
C VAL A 65 4.52 -12.81 5.68
N ALA A 66 4.80 -13.38 6.85
CA ALA A 66 4.27 -14.70 7.24
C ALA A 66 4.59 -15.74 6.15
N ASN A 67 3.58 -16.39 5.58
CA ASN A 67 3.75 -17.40 4.53
C ASN A 67 3.43 -16.87 3.13
N SER A 68 3.36 -15.56 2.96
CA SER A 68 2.97 -14.93 1.69
C SER A 68 4.10 -14.09 1.12
N LYS A 69 4.21 -14.08 -0.20
CA LYS A 69 5.09 -13.17 -0.94
C LYS A 69 4.25 -11.98 -1.38
N LEU A 70 4.61 -10.79 -0.91
CA LEU A 70 3.95 -9.56 -1.33
C LEU A 70 4.79 -8.89 -2.42
N VAL A 71 4.14 -8.61 -3.54
CA VAL A 71 4.70 -7.83 -4.63
C VAL A 71 4.02 -6.47 -4.62
N PHE A 72 4.77 -5.43 -4.32
CA PHE A 72 4.27 -4.07 -4.29
C PHE A 72 4.54 -3.35 -5.60
N TRP A 73 3.52 -2.71 -6.13
CA TRP A 73 3.63 -1.81 -7.26
C TRP A 73 3.44 -0.38 -6.77
N ASP A 74 4.56 0.34 -6.58
CA ASP A 74 4.58 1.75 -6.21
C ASP A 74 4.47 2.59 -7.48
N LEU A 75 3.34 3.24 -7.67
CA LEU A 75 3.04 4.02 -8.86
C LEU A 75 3.19 5.51 -8.60
N GLY A 76 3.74 6.25 -9.57
CA GLY A 76 3.96 7.68 -9.47
C GLY A 76 2.67 8.46 -9.18
N GLY A 77 2.73 9.37 -8.20
CA GLY A 77 1.57 10.13 -7.72
C GLY A 77 1.41 11.52 -8.33
N GLN A 78 2.30 11.94 -9.22
CA GLN A 78 2.15 13.22 -9.91
C GLN A 78 0.90 13.23 -10.79
N PRO A 79 0.17 14.37 -10.89
CA PRO A 79 -1.10 14.40 -11.61
C PRO A 79 -1.05 13.84 -13.03
N GLY A 80 0.01 14.12 -13.77
CA GLY A 80 0.20 13.62 -15.15
C GLY A 80 0.48 12.12 -15.25
N LEU A 81 0.80 11.45 -14.14
CA LEU A 81 1.14 10.02 -14.10
C LEU A 81 -0.01 9.14 -13.56
N ARG A 82 -1.03 9.73 -12.95
CA ARG A 82 -2.11 8.96 -12.29
C ARG A 82 -2.96 8.14 -13.26
N SER A 83 -3.01 8.52 -14.53
CA SER A 83 -3.69 7.75 -15.58
C SER A 83 -3.09 6.35 -15.80
N ILE A 84 -1.85 6.14 -15.36
CA ILE A 84 -1.18 4.84 -15.45
C ILE A 84 -1.73 3.85 -14.43
N TRP A 85 -2.29 4.32 -13.33
CA TRP A 85 -2.76 3.48 -12.22
C TRP A 85 -3.75 2.40 -12.68
N GLU A 86 -4.69 2.74 -13.53
CA GLU A 86 -5.75 1.83 -14.01
C GLU A 86 -5.22 0.58 -14.70
N LYS A 87 -4.02 0.65 -15.29
CA LYS A 87 -3.40 -0.47 -16.00
C LYS A 87 -3.03 -1.63 -15.07
N TYR A 88 -2.97 -1.37 -13.76
CA TYR A 88 -2.57 -2.36 -12.75
C TYR A 88 -3.72 -2.86 -11.90
N TYR A 89 -4.92 -2.31 -12.05
CA TYR A 89 -6.05 -2.61 -11.17
C TYR A 89 -6.54 -4.06 -11.28
N GLU A 90 -6.61 -4.60 -12.48
CA GLU A 90 -7.11 -5.96 -12.71
C GLU A 90 -6.31 -7.03 -11.97
N GLU A 91 -5.00 -6.83 -11.84
CA GLU A 91 -4.11 -7.80 -11.20
C GLU A 91 -3.93 -7.56 -9.69
N ALA A 92 -4.51 -6.50 -9.15
CA ALA A 92 -4.32 -6.13 -7.75
C ALA A 92 -5.18 -6.97 -6.82
N HIS A 93 -4.56 -7.50 -5.77
CA HIS A 93 -5.25 -8.21 -4.67
C HIS A 93 -5.64 -7.27 -3.53
N ALA A 94 -4.95 -6.14 -3.39
CA ALA A 94 -5.23 -5.11 -2.39
C ALA A 94 -4.65 -3.78 -2.82
N VAL A 95 -5.13 -2.71 -2.19
CA VAL A 95 -4.65 -1.34 -2.43
C VAL A 95 -4.23 -0.71 -1.11
N ILE A 96 -3.03 -0.12 -1.10
CA ILE A 96 -2.60 0.82 -0.06
C ILE A 96 -2.72 2.22 -0.66
N PHE A 97 -3.45 3.10 0.00
CA PHE A 97 -3.50 4.50 -0.36
C PHE A 97 -2.81 5.34 0.71
N VAL A 98 -1.73 6.02 0.35
CA VAL A 98 -0.88 6.77 1.28
C VAL A 98 -1.25 8.25 1.23
N VAL A 99 -1.48 8.84 2.39
CA VAL A 99 -1.79 10.26 2.55
C VAL A 99 -0.74 10.91 3.46
N ASP A 100 -0.24 12.06 3.05
CA ASP A 100 0.59 12.88 3.94
C ASP A 100 -0.32 13.55 5.00
N ALA A 101 -0.34 12.98 6.19
CA ALA A 101 -1.18 13.46 7.28
C ALA A 101 -0.72 14.80 7.87
N SER A 102 0.47 15.29 7.49
CA SER A 102 1.01 16.56 7.95
C SER A 102 0.64 17.75 7.05
N CYS A 103 -0.04 17.50 5.93
CA CYS A 103 -0.33 18.53 4.92
C CYS A 103 -1.83 18.62 4.60
N PRO A 104 -2.64 19.20 5.49
CA PRO A 104 -4.10 19.30 5.28
C PRO A 104 -4.50 20.01 3.99
N SER A 105 -3.68 20.94 3.49
CA SER A 105 -3.94 21.66 2.23
C SER A 105 -4.00 20.74 1.01
N ARG A 106 -3.50 19.51 1.12
CA ARG A 106 -3.52 18.51 0.05
C ARG A 106 -4.55 17.41 0.25
N PHE A 107 -5.34 17.45 1.31
CA PHE A 107 -6.33 16.40 1.59
C PHE A 107 -7.44 16.34 0.52
N GLU A 108 -7.86 17.47 -0.03
CA GLU A 108 -8.87 17.49 -1.10
C GLU A 108 -8.35 16.78 -2.38
N ASP A 109 -7.10 17.02 -2.76
CA ASP A 109 -6.50 16.32 -3.89
C ASP A 109 -6.39 14.81 -3.62
N ALA A 110 -5.95 14.43 -2.42
CA ALA A 110 -5.88 13.04 -2.00
C ALA A 110 -7.25 12.37 -2.01
N LYS A 111 -8.27 13.03 -1.47
CA LYS A 111 -9.65 12.55 -1.47
C LYS A 111 -10.18 12.33 -2.88
N SER A 112 -10.00 13.31 -3.76
CA SER A 112 -10.46 13.24 -5.15
C SER A 112 -9.80 12.07 -5.88
N ALA A 113 -8.50 11.87 -5.71
CA ALA A 113 -7.78 10.76 -6.31
C ALA A 113 -8.27 9.41 -5.77
N LEU A 114 -8.46 9.30 -4.46
CA LEU A 114 -8.93 8.06 -3.82
C LEU A 114 -10.37 7.72 -4.23
N GLU A 115 -11.25 8.69 -4.34
CA GLU A 115 -12.61 8.46 -4.80
C GLU A 115 -12.67 7.89 -6.22
N LYS A 116 -11.78 8.32 -7.11
CA LYS A 116 -11.67 7.75 -8.45
C LYS A 116 -11.22 6.29 -8.40
N VAL A 117 -10.24 5.97 -7.54
CA VAL A 117 -9.78 4.60 -7.32
C VAL A 117 -10.94 3.71 -6.86
N LEU A 118 -11.71 4.17 -5.88
CA LEU A 118 -12.82 3.40 -5.29
C LEU A 118 -13.98 3.15 -6.24
N ARG A 119 -14.15 4.01 -7.26
CA ARG A 119 -15.22 3.84 -8.27
C ARG A 119 -14.87 2.84 -9.36
N HIS A 120 -13.61 2.49 -9.50
CA HIS A 120 -13.19 1.62 -10.58
C HIS A 120 -13.65 0.18 -10.34
N GLU A 121 -14.29 -0.42 -11.33
CA GLU A 121 -14.88 -1.75 -11.23
C GLU A 121 -13.87 -2.86 -10.94
N ASP A 122 -12.67 -2.76 -11.48
CA ASP A 122 -11.60 -3.75 -11.28
C ASP A 122 -11.12 -3.84 -9.85
N LEU A 123 -11.34 -2.80 -9.04
CA LEU A 123 -10.96 -2.76 -7.63
C LEU A 123 -12.12 -3.01 -6.67
N GLN A 124 -13.30 -3.33 -7.20
CA GLN A 124 -14.42 -3.70 -6.33
C GLN A 124 -14.12 -5.00 -5.59
N GLY A 125 -14.30 -5.00 -4.28
CA GLY A 125 -13.96 -6.13 -3.44
C GLY A 125 -12.50 -6.22 -3.00
N ALA A 126 -11.58 -5.44 -3.58
CA ALA A 126 -10.20 -5.41 -3.12
C ALA A 126 -10.10 -4.71 -1.76
N PRO A 127 -9.43 -5.33 -0.76
CA PRO A 127 -9.16 -4.65 0.51
C PRO A 127 -8.41 -3.35 0.31
N LEU A 128 -8.78 -2.33 1.10
CA LEU A 128 -8.20 -0.99 1.04
C LEU A 128 -7.57 -0.64 2.40
N LEU A 129 -6.29 -0.32 2.38
CA LEU A 129 -5.57 0.21 3.53
C LEU A 129 -5.23 1.67 3.27
N ILE A 130 -5.76 2.57 4.09
CA ILE A 130 -5.48 4.00 4.00
C ILE A 130 -4.48 4.34 5.10
N LEU A 131 -3.32 4.84 4.72
CA LEU A 131 -2.26 5.17 5.64
C LEU A 131 -2.17 6.68 5.87
N ALA A 132 -2.38 7.10 7.12
CA ALA A 132 -2.09 8.45 7.59
C ALA A 132 -0.58 8.50 7.90
N ASN A 133 0.21 8.82 6.88
CA ASN A 133 1.67 8.79 6.93
C ASN A 133 2.26 10.07 7.53
N LYS A 134 3.53 10.02 7.83
CA LYS A 134 4.35 11.11 8.40
C LYS A 134 4.00 11.44 9.85
N GLN A 135 3.64 10.40 10.62
CA GLN A 135 3.35 10.55 12.05
C GLN A 135 4.57 10.95 12.90
N ASP A 136 5.76 10.90 12.34
CA ASP A 136 6.98 11.48 12.92
C ASP A 136 6.93 13.01 12.98
N ILE A 137 6.06 13.63 12.19
CA ILE A 137 5.87 15.09 12.18
C ILE A 137 4.80 15.47 13.22
N PRO A 138 5.10 16.40 14.17
CA PRO A 138 4.16 16.73 15.23
C PRO A 138 2.80 17.24 14.78
N GLU A 139 2.72 17.90 13.62
CA GLU A 139 1.50 18.47 13.06
C GLU A 139 0.63 17.43 12.32
N ALA A 140 1.10 16.19 12.19
CA ALA A 140 0.34 15.16 11.49
C ALA A 140 -0.98 14.85 12.22
N VAL A 141 -2.08 14.82 11.46
CA VAL A 141 -3.37 14.42 12.00
C VAL A 141 -3.39 12.91 12.25
N SER A 142 -4.22 12.48 13.23
CA SER A 142 -4.40 11.05 13.50
C SER A 142 -5.13 10.33 12.35
N ALA A 143 -5.11 9.00 12.38
CA ALA A 143 -5.87 8.19 11.44
C ALA A 143 -7.38 8.49 11.54
N ASP A 144 -7.92 8.65 12.75
CA ASP A 144 -9.33 8.97 12.97
C ASP A 144 -9.71 10.36 12.43
N GLU A 145 -8.85 11.34 12.63
CA GLU A 145 -9.07 12.68 12.09
C GLU A 145 -9.04 12.67 10.56
N LEU A 146 -8.10 11.95 9.96
CA LEU A 146 -8.03 11.80 8.52
C LEU A 146 -9.27 11.10 7.98
N ALA A 147 -9.74 10.05 8.64
CA ALA A 147 -10.96 9.33 8.25
C ALA A 147 -12.18 10.27 8.25
N ARG A 148 -12.32 11.10 9.27
CA ARG A 148 -13.39 12.09 9.35
C ARG A 148 -13.29 13.15 8.26
N TYR A 149 -12.08 13.60 7.97
CA TYR A 149 -11.85 14.59 6.91
C TYR A 149 -12.19 14.04 5.54
N LEU A 150 -11.72 12.84 5.22
CA LEU A 150 -11.95 12.23 3.92
C LEU A 150 -13.43 11.87 3.72
N ASP A 151 -14.14 11.54 4.79
CA ASP A 151 -15.59 11.24 4.78
C ASP A 151 -16.00 10.42 3.55
N LEU A 152 -15.35 9.27 3.37
CA LEU A 152 -15.54 8.44 2.18
C LEU A 152 -16.85 7.67 2.27
N LYS A 153 -17.78 8.00 1.39
CA LYS A 153 -19.05 7.28 1.25
C LYS A 153 -18.78 5.90 0.65
N LYS A 154 -19.51 4.89 1.11
CA LYS A 154 -19.44 3.50 0.63
C LYS A 154 -18.20 2.69 1.07
N LEU A 155 -17.42 3.15 2.07
CA LEU A 155 -16.40 2.28 2.67
C LEU A 155 -17.01 1.12 3.48
N ASP A 156 -18.23 1.29 3.99
CA ASP A 156 -18.90 0.29 4.82
C ASP A 156 -19.12 -1.06 4.11
N GLU A 157 -19.15 -1.06 2.79
CA GLU A 157 -19.29 -2.25 1.97
C GLU A 157 -17.94 -2.89 1.58
N ARG A 158 -16.83 -2.29 2.00
CA ARG A 158 -15.49 -2.70 1.62
C ARG A 158 -14.65 -3.04 2.85
N VAL A 159 -13.85 -4.10 2.76
CA VAL A 159 -12.84 -4.38 3.77
C VAL A 159 -11.80 -3.26 3.71
N SER A 160 -11.78 -2.42 4.72
CA SER A 160 -10.89 -1.27 4.77
C SER A 160 -10.39 -0.99 6.18
N MET A 161 -9.25 -0.33 6.27
CA MET A 161 -8.66 0.12 7.53
C MET A 161 -7.93 1.43 7.32
N PHE A 162 -8.01 2.31 8.33
CA PHE A 162 -7.15 3.47 8.47
C PHE A 162 -6.09 3.18 9.52
N GLU A 163 -4.81 3.40 9.18
CA GLU A 163 -3.70 3.18 10.09
C GLU A 163 -2.77 4.38 10.09
N ALA A 164 -2.33 4.78 11.28
CA ALA A 164 -1.32 5.84 11.44
C ALA A 164 0.07 5.21 11.30
N VAL A 165 0.89 5.76 10.40
CA VAL A 165 2.22 5.23 10.13
C VAL A 165 3.25 6.33 10.01
N SER A 166 4.52 5.96 10.19
CA SER A 166 5.67 6.75 9.78
C SER A 166 6.58 5.89 8.90
N ALA A 167 6.56 6.17 7.62
CA ALA A 167 7.49 5.52 6.69
C ALA A 167 8.95 5.91 6.99
N TYR A 168 9.17 7.01 7.69
CA TYR A 168 10.49 7.48 8.10
C TYR A 168 11.08 6.62 9.22
N ASP A 169 10.34 6.40 10.32
CA ASP A 169 10.85 5.69 11.50
C ASP A 169 10.34 4.24 11.63
N GLY A 170 9.32 3.85 10.91
CA GLY A 170 8.78 2.49 10.89
C GLY A 170 7.53 2.27 11.74
N MET A 171 7.03 3.30 12.41
CA MET A 171 5.80 3.20 13.19
C MET A 171 4.63 2.69 12.32
N GLY A 172 3.91 1.67 12.79
CA GLY A 172 2.70 1.14 12.15
C GLY A 172 2.94 0.25 10.92
N ILE A 173 4.20 0.07 10.48
CA ILE A 173 4.52 -0.66 9.26
C ILE A 173 4.21 -2.16 9.40
N ARG A 174 4.62 -2.79 10.51
CA ARG A 174 4.34 -4.23 10.73
C ARG A 174 2.85 -4.51 10.83
N GLU A 175 2.14 -3.72 11.61
CA GLU A 175 0.70 -3.83 11.81
C GLU A 175 -0.05 -3.71 10.49
N SER A 176 0.37 -2.78 9.63
CA SER A 176 -0.21 -2.59 8.29
C SER A 176 0.02 -3.79 7.37
N ALA A 177 1.24 -4.31 7.33
CA ALA A 177 1.58 -5.46 6.48
C ALA A 177 0.88 -6.74 6.95
N GLU A 178 0.83 -6.96 8.26
CA GLU A 178 0.14 -8.12 8.86
C GLU A 178 -1.36 -8.09 8.58
N TRP A 179 -2.00 -6.93 8.73
CA TRP A 179 -3.42 -6.77 8.39
C TRP A 179 -3.69 -7.08 6.92
N LEU A 180 -2.86 -6.58 6.01
CA LEU A 180 -3.01 -6.85 4.58
C LEU A 180 -2.98 -8.33 4.27
N VAL A 181 -2.00 -9.05 4.81
CA VAL A 181 -1.88 -10.50 4.59
C VAL A 181 -3.13 -11.20 5.12
N GLU A 182 -3.56 -10.86 6.33
CA GLU A 182 -4.74 -11.46 6.96
C GLU A 182 -6.00 -11.31 6.12
N VAL A 183 -6.27 -10.10 5.60
CA VAL A 183 -7.49 -9.86 4.81
C VAL A 183 -7.40 -10.44 3.40
N MET A 184 -6.21 -10.48 2.80
CA MET A 184 -6.03 -11.09 1.48
C MET A 184 -6.13 -12.62 1.52
N GLU A 185 -5.68 -13.25 2.60
CA GLU A 185 -5.81 -14.70 2.78
C GLU A 185 -7.24 -15.17 2.99
N ARG A 186 -8.12 -14.28 3.45
CA ARG A 186 -9.55 -14.58 3.69
C ARG A 186 -10.43 -14.37 2.46
N SER A 187 -9.92 -13.71 1.43
CA SER A 187 -10.69 -13.36 0.23
C SER A 187 -10.64 -14.42 -0.88
#